data_d63946e3eeb84ab69523a00347101dba
#
_entry.id   d63946e3eeb84ab69523a00347101dba
#
_cell.length_a   1.000
_cell.length_b   1.000
_cell.length_c   1.000
_cell.angle_alpha   90.00
_cell.angle_beta   90.00
_cell.angle_gamma   90.00
#
_symmetry.space_group_name_H-M   'P 1'
#
loop_
_entity.id
_entity.type
_entity.pdbx_description
1 polymer ?
#
loop_
_entity_poly.entity_id
_entity_poly.type
_entity_poly.pdbx_seq_one_letter_code
_entity_poly.pdbx_strand_id
1 'polypeptide(L)'
;MLTYTPPDSRKPAKTYEKPWLLLLMVFAWLWPGVFSHDLWNPAEPVVFTALEALRHGASPLVADVLGQADFKIPPVYLWTAAAFQNLLSPWAADAYSAARFASVFFTAAGLACCGFAGFNLLGRHHGRSVVLILAGCVGLLSMAHFLSGLSVTFAALSMILCGFSLAHKKVITGALLLGGGWALLSLSAGFLLTAVLVLTALLLPLHPQWRFKRYALTLVGAFAVGLPLMVVYPFLLHRLQPAAFDLWLNTRSLGAFGGLADFQTAFNLPYYLKNLIWFAFPTWPLMAWTYTRIRIGAQRWSVLGTAWIGAAAVLLAVNPETYQDHLVWLLPPMALLGAAQLDGLRRGAAAFINWFGIMTFGFLAVFLWIGFFAMNYGWPAKLAERAAYFSPYYVPDIDPAPMAVALLFTPLWLWAITRKNIRGRQAVTNWAAGVTLAWALLMTLFLPWLDAAKSHAPVVQQMEAALAPELKQRFSDGLECISVAAADHRTRIAWTQYGSLKLNVDDAACRYRLVQQPKNTAPPQGWTQIWQGARPRNKVEGFALLEKAE
;
A
#
# COMPACT_ATOMS: atom_id res chain seq x y z
N MET A 1 2.66 12.84 -54.48
CA MET A 1 3.75 13.70 -53.96
C MET A 1 3.37 14.19 -52.57
N LEU A 2 3.96 13.64 -51.54
CA LEU A 2 3.78 14.14 -50.16
C LEU A 2 4.84 15.22 -49.93
N THR A 3 4.44 16.47 -49.96
CA THR A 3 5.30 17.60 -49.69
C THR A 3 5.76 17.54 -48.21
N TYR A 4 7.04 17.35 -48.00
CA TYR A 4 7.71 17.51 -46.73
C TYR A 4 7.66 18.99 -46.32
N THR A 5 6.87 19.31 -45.29
CA THR A 5 6.94 20.62 -44.65
C THR A 5 8.00 20.55 -43.56
N PRO A 6 9.10 21.31 -43.62
CA PRO A 6 10.10 21.32 -42.55
C PRO A 6 9.45 21.76 -41.22
N PRO A 7 9.94 21.27 -40.09
CA PRO A 7 9.43 21.69 -38.80
C PRO A 7 9.69 23.19 -38.61
N ASP A 8 8.63 23.92 -38.50
CA ASP A 8 8.60 25.38 -38.29
C ASP A 8 9.48 25.75 -37.10
N SER A 9 10.49 26.59 -37.35
CA SER A 9 11.46 27.12 -36.37
C SER A 9 10.81 28.15 -35.40
N ARG A 10 9.52 27.97 -35.08
CA ARG A 10 8.87 28.76 -34.05
C ARG A 10 9.53 28.46 -32.72
N LYS A 11 10.16 29.51 -32.14
CA LYS A 11 10.65 29.52 -30.77
C LYS A 11 9.64 28.77 -29.91
N PRO A 12 10.06 27.75 -29.12
CA PRO A 12 9.14 27.00 -28.29
C PRO A 12 8.41 28.03 -27.41
N ALA A 13 7.11 28.12 -27.58
CA ALA A 13 6.29 28.96 -26.71
C ALA A 13 6.68 28.59 -25.27
N LYS A 14 7.11 29.57 -24.47
CA LYS A 14 7.39 29.39 -23.05
C LYS A 14 6.07 28.95 -22.43
N THR A 15 5.78 27.65 -22.45
CA THR A 15 4.71 27.06 -21.67
C THR A 15 5.09 27.29 -20.22
N TYR A 16 4.46 28.24 -19.59
CA TYR A 16 4.55 28.46 -18.15
C TYR A 16 4.18 27.15 -17.49
N GLU A 17 5.21 26.43 -17.08
CA GLU A 17 5.00 25.18 -16.34
C GLU A 17 4.40 25.54 -15.00
N LYS A 18 3.23 24.99 -14.72
CA LYS A 18 2.51 25.17 -13.47
C LYS A 18 2.76 23.98 -12.57
N PRO A 19 3.87 23.94 -11.77
CA PRO A 19 4.23 22.80 -10.92
C PRO A 19 3.15 22.52 -9.87
N TRP A 20 2.38 23.53 -9.47
CA TRP A 20 1.30 23.40 -8.52
C TRP A 20 0.17 22.47 -9.00
N LEU A 21 -0.05 22.32 -10.32
CA LEU A 21 -1.04 21.37 -10.85
C LEU A 21 -0.66 19.92 -10.56
N LEU A 22 0.63 19.58 -10.60
CA LEU A 22 1.09 18.26 -10.20
C LEU A 22 0.89 18.04 -8.69
N LEU A 23 1.24 19.05 -7.88
CA LEU A 23 1.06 18.97 -6.42
C LEU A 23 -0.42 18.83 -6.07
N LEU A 24 -1.30 19.60 -6.73
CA LEU A 24 -2.74 19.48 -6.55
C LEU A 24 -3.25 18.09 -6.93
N MET A 25 -2.77 17.55 -8.04
CA MET A 25 -3.16 16.20 -8.48
C MET A 25 -2.67 15.12 -7.52
N VAL A 26 -1.41 15.20 -7.04
CA VAL A 26 -0.88 14.26 -6.04
C VAL A 26 -1.65 14.38 -4.73
N PHE A 27 -1.97 15.60 -4.29
CA PHE A 27 -2.81 15.83 -3.13
C PHE A 27 -4.21 15.20 -3.30
N ALA A 28 -4.86 15.47 -4.45
CA ALA A 28 -6.16 14.89 -4.77
C ALA A 28 -6.13 13.36 -4.86
N TRP A 29 -5.00 12.78 -5.24
CA TRP A 29 -4.80 11.33 -5.28
C TRP A 29 -4.56 10.74 -3.89
N LEU A 30 -3.82 11.43 -3.01
CA LEU A 30 -3.45 10.93 -1.67
C LEU A 30 -4.59 11.02 -0.64
N TRP A 31 -5.53 11.94 -0.83
CA TRP A 31 -6.49 12.29 0.22
C TRP A 31 -7.69 11.33 0.35
N PRO A 32 -8.38 10.89 -0.74
CA PRO A 32 -9.52 10.00 -0.63
C PRO A 32 -9.14 8.64 -0.06
N GLY A 33 -9.91 8.14 0.92
CA GLY A 33 -9.67 6.85 1.55
C GLY A 33 -8.69 6.89 2.74
N VAL A 34 -8.31 8.07 3.24
CA VAL A 34 -7.53 8.21 4.47
C VAL A 34 -8.45 8.40 5.67
N PHE A 35 -9.56 9.09 5.45
CA PHE A 35 -10.50 9.49 6.50
C PHE A 35 -11.74 8.62 6.57
N SER A 36 -12.30 8.58 7.76
CA SER A 36 -13.68 8.17 8.05
C SER A 36 -14.02 6.73 7.65
N HIS A 37 -13.07 5.81 7.62
CA HIS A 37 -13.37 4.41 7.41
C HIS A 37 -12.79 3.50 8.47
N ASP A 38 -13.44 2.37 8.69
CA ASP A 38 -13.05 1.32 9.60
C ASP A 38 -11.73 0.63 9.20
N LEU A 39 -11.25 -0.23 10.08
CA LEU A 39 -10.09 -1.08 9.80
C LEU A 39 -10.49 -2.24 8.86
N TRP A 40 -9.91 -2.26 7.66
CA TRP A 40 -10.23 -3.29 6.68
C TRP A 40 -9.33 -4.52 6.79
N ASN A 41 -9.97 -5.67 6.88
CA ASN A 41 -9.27 -6.94 6.89
C ASN A 41 -8.52 -7.23 5.57
N PRO A 42 -7.38 -7.99 5.65
CA PRO A 42 -6.83 -8.61 6.87
C PRO A 42 -5.76 -7.75 7.58
N ALA A 43 -5.21 -6.73 6.94
CA ALA A 43 -3.96 -6.11 7.39
C ALA A 43 -4.14 -4.99 8.41
N GLU A 44 -5.12 -4.09 8.20
CA GLU A 44 -5.24 -2.89 9.04
C GLU A 44 -5.53 -3.19 10.51
N PRO A 45 -6.43 -4.15 10.87
CA PRO A 45 -6.68 -4.46 12.27
C PRO A 45 -5.43 -4.96 13.00
N VAL A 46 -4.57 -5.74 12.34
CA VAL A 46 -3.32 -6.25 12.91
C VAL A 46 -2.35 -5.11 13.20
N VAL A 47 -2.15 -4.22 12.22
CA VAL A 47 -1.27 -3.05 12.38
C VAL A 47 -1.78 -2.11 13.46
N PHE A 48 -3.08 -1.87 13.49
CA PHE A 48 -3.68 -0.98 14.48
C PHE A 48 -3.61 -1.56 15.90
N THR A 49 -3.80 -2.87 16.07
CA THR A 49 -3.62 -3.56 17.36
C THR A 49 -2.19 -3.41 17.89
N ALA A 50 -1.19 -3.55 17.01
CA ALA A 50 0.20 -3.32 17.38
C ALA A 50 0.48 -1.85 17.74
N LEU A 51 -0.18 -0.91 17.07
CA LEU A 51 -0.08 0.51 17.35
C LEU A 51 -0.66 0.85 18.74
N GLU A 52 -1.84 0.31 19.08
CA GLU A 52 -2.44 0.48 20.39
C GLU A 52 -1.59 -0.16 21.49
N ALA A 53 -1.02 -1.35 21.26
CA ALA A 53 -0.09 -1.97 22.20
C ALA A 53 1.12 -1.06 22.47
N LEU A 54 1.69 -0.45 21.42
CA LEU A 54 2.78 0.52 21.56
C LEU A 54 2.37 1.73 22.41
N ARG A 55 1.17 2.26 22.22
CA ARG A 55 0.64 3.39 23.01
C ARG A 55 0.40 3.02 24.48
N HIS A 56 0.09 1.77 24.76
CA HIS A 56 -0.10 1.24 26.11
C HIS A 56 1.22 0.76 26.76
N GLY A 57 2.39 1.09 26.18
CA GLY A 57 3.69 0.84 26.77
C GLY A 57 4.39 -0.43 26.32
N ALA A 58 3.89 -1.11 25.27
CA ALA A 58 4.65 -2.19 24.64
C ALA A 58 5.96 -1.67 24.02
N SER A 59 6.90 -2.59 23.79
CA SER A 59 8.21 -2.25 23.24
C SER A 59 8.11 -1.51 21.89
N PRO A 60 8.87 -0.42 21.70
CA PRO A 60 8.94 0.25 20.42
C PRO A 60 9.76 -0.51 19.37
N LEU A 61 10.52 -1.53 19.76
CA LEU A 61 11.40 -2.26 18.84
C LEU A 61 10.68 -3.38 18.08
N VAL A 62 9.63 -3.95 18.68
CA VAL A 62 8.89 -5.08 18.10
C VAL A 62 7.41 -4.77 18.14
N ALA A 63 6.73 -4.99 17.01
CA ALA A 63 5.28 -4.91 16.98
C ALA A 63 4.69 -6.02 17.85
N ASP A 64 3.90 -5.64 18.84
CA ASP A 64 3.18 -6.56 19.71
C ASP A 64 1.73 -6.68 19.22
N VAL A 65 1.34 -7.86 18.78
CA VAL A 65 -0.04 -8.18 18.40
C VAL A 65 -0.61 -9.16 19.41
N LEU A 66 -1.31 -8.64 20.41
CA LEU A 66 -1.94 -9.42 21.46
C LEU A 66 -0.98 -10.31 22.27
N GLY A 67 0.21 -9.78 22.59
CA GLY A 67 1.26 -10.49 23.33
C GLY A 67 2.20 -11.32 22.44
N GLN A 68 2.08 -11.25 21.13
CA GLN A 68 2.97 -11.95 20.19
C GLN A 68 3.76 -10.97 19.33
N ALA A 69 5.05 -11.25 19.15
CA ALA A 69 5.94 -10.46 18.30
C ALA A 69 5.59 -10.64 16.81
N ASP A 70 5.28 -9.55 16.12
CA ASP A 70 5.10 -9.54 14.66
C ASP A 70 6.20 -8.69 13.99
N PHE A 71 7.13 -9.34 13.31
CA PHE A 71 8.22 -8.70 12.57
C PHE A 71 7.84 -8.33 11.12
N LYS A 72 6.61 -8.58 10.69
CA LYS A 72 6.12 -8.14 9.37
C LYS A 72 5.78 -6.66 9.34
N ILE A 73 5.50 -6.08 10.51
CA ILE A 73 5.19 -4.67 10.66
C ILE A 73 6.50 -3.92 10.94
N PRO A 74 6.97 -3.03 10.04
CA PRO A 74 8.20 -2.28 10.25
C PRO A 74 8.10 -1.37 11.47
N PRO A 75 9.07 -1.37 12.39
CA PRO A 75 9.02 -0.52 13.59
C PRO A 75 8.95 0.97 13.23
N VAL A 76 9.65 1.41 12.18
CA VAL A 76 9.60 2.81 11.70
C VAL A 76 8.19 3.21 11.27
N TYR A 77 7.41 2.28 10.71
CA TYR A 77 6.01 2.54 10.38
C TYR A 77 5.18 2.81 11.64
N LEU A 78 5.32 1.94 12.66
CA LEU A 78 4.60 2.09 13.93
C LEU A 78 4.97 3.39 14.65
N TRP A 79 6.26 3.74 14.70
CA TRP A 79 6.70 5.01 15.33
C TRP A 79 6.08 6.22 14.61
N THR A 80 6.06 6.19 13.29
CA THR A 80 5.50 7.30 12.50
C THR A 80 3.98 7.35 12.64
N ALA A 81 3.29 6.21 12.66
CA ALA A 81 1.85 6.13 12.86
C ALA A 81 1.46 6.62 14.27
N ALA A 82 2.20 6.21 15.31
CA ALA A 82 2.01 6.69 16.67
C ALA A 82 2.24 8.21 16.80
N ALA A 83 3.27 8.73 16.13
CA ALA A 83 3.54 10.16 16.12
C ALA A 83 2.39 10.96 15.49
N PHE A 84 1.86 10.51 14.32
CA PHE A 84 0.71 11.15 13.69
C PHE A 84 -0.56 11.01 14.53
N GLN A 85 -0.79 9.84 15.14
CA GLN A 85 -1.94 9.64 16.02
C GLN A 85 -1.88 10.57 17.24
N ASN A 86 -0.72 10.70 17.89
CA ASN A 86 -0.56 11.64 19.00
C ASN A 86 -0.69 13.11 18.57
N LEU A 87 -0.28 13.44 17.34
CA LEU A 87 -0.34 14.80 16.84
C LEU A 87 -1.75 15.21 16.38
N LEU A 88 -2.52 14.31 15.77
CA LEU A 88 -3.76 14.63 15.06
C LEU A 88 -5.03 14.17 15.80
N SER A 89 -4.95 13.12 16.61
CA SER A 89 -6.12 12.59 17.32
C SER A 89 -6.19 13.15 18.75
N PRO A 90 -7.37 13.49 19.28
CA PRO A 90 -8.69 13.41 18.60
C PRO A 90 -9.10 14.73 17.88
N TRP A 91 -8.28 15.76 17.94
CA TRP A 91 -8.69 17.15 17.59
C TRP A 91 -8.82 17.39 16.09
N ALA A 92 -8.08 16.69 15.21
CA ALA A 92 -8.12 16.90 13.76
C ALA A 92 -8.61 15.66 12.99
N ALA A 93 -8.45 14.45 13.57
CA ALA A 93 -8.84 13.20 12.95
C ALA A 93 -9.13 12.15 14.03
N ASP A 94 -9.93 11.13 13.69
CA ASP A 94 -10.08 9.93 14.51
C ASP A 94 -8.75 9.14 14.56
N ALA A 95 -8.65 8.18 15.49
CA ALA A 95 -7.42 7.43 15.72
C ALA A 95 -6.97 6.61 14.50
N TYR A 96 -7.92 6.07 13.72
CA TYR A 96 -7.61 5.28 12.53
C TYR A 96 -7.10 6.15 11.39
N SER A 97 -7.80 7.25 11.10
CA SER A 97 -7.40 8.23 10.10
C SER A 97 -6.05 8.86 10.44
N ALA A 98 -5.84 9.26 11.69
CA ALA A 98 -4.58 9.83 12.15
C ALA A 98 -3.39 8.87 11.92
N ALA A 99 -3.55 7.59 12.22
CA ALA A 99 -2.51 6.58 11.99
C ALA A 99 -2.21 6.38 10.49
N ARG A 100 -3.22 6.46 9.60
CA ARG A 100 -3.05 6.33 8.14
C ARG A 100 -2.20 7.43 7.52
N PHE A 101 -2.06 8.57 8.17
CA PHE A 101 -1.14 9.62 7.71
C PHE A 101 0.31 9.15 7.59
N ALA A 102 0.74 8.12 8.32
CA ALA A 102 2.04 7.51 8.10
C ALA A 102 2.19 6.94 6.68
N SER A 103 1.17 6.24 6.16
CA SER A 103 1.18 5.73 4.79
C SER A 103 1.19 6.85 3.76
N VAL A 104 0.40 7.90 3.97
CA VAL A 104 0.40 9.11 3.12
C VAL A 104 1.77 9.77 3.12
N PHE A 105 2.38 9.95 4.28
CA PHE A 105 3.70 10.57 4.43
C PHE A 105 4.78 9.80 3.67
N PHE A 106 4.90 8.50 3.89
CA PHE A 106 5.91 7.69 3.20
C PHE A 106 5.66 7.61 1.71
N THR A 107 4.41 7.51 1.27
CA THR A 107 4.06 7.48 -0.15
C THR A 107 4.37 8.82 -0.82
N ALA A 108 4.02 9.94 -0.19
CA ALA A 108 4.34 11.28 -0.70
C ALA A 108 5.86 11.49 -0.81
N ALA A 109 6.62 11.08 0.22
CA ALA A 109 8.09 11.12 0.21
C ALA A 109 8.67 10.25 -0.93
N GLY A 110 8.13 9.05 -1.12
CA GLY A 110 8.52 8.16 -2.21
C GLY A 110 8.24 8.76 -3.59
N LEU A 111 7.05 9.31 -3.82
CA LEU A 111 6.69 9.99 -5.06
C LEU A 111 7.61 11.19 -5.33
N ALA A 112 7.92 12.00 -4.31
CA ALA A 112 8.84 13.12 -4.42
C ALA A 112 10.25 12.64 -4.80
N CYS A 113 10.79 11.62 -4.12
CA CYS A 113 12.10 11.04 -4.43
C CYS A 113 12.17 10.51 -5.87
N CYS A 114 11.14 9.77 -6.33
CA CYS A 114 11.05 9.29 -7.70
C CYS A 114 10.96 10.44 -8.71
N GLY A 115 10.19 11.50 -8.39
CA GLY A 115 10.10 12.70 -9.20
C GLY A 115 11.46 13.41 -9.34
N PHE A 116 12.19 13.58 -8.23
CA PHE A 116 13.54 14.14 -8.25
C PHE A 116 14.54 13.26 -8.99
N ALA A 117 14.44 11.94 -8.87
CA ALA A 117 15.27 11.01 -9.64
C ALA A 117 15.03 11.16 -11.15
N GLY A 118 13.77 11.20 -11.58
CA GLY A 118 13.40 11.45 -12.96
C GLY A 118 13.90 12.81 -13.48
N PHE A 119 13.78 13.86 -12.66
CA PHE A 119 14.32 15.19 -12.98
C PHE A 119 15.84 15.17 -13.18
N ASN A 120 16.59 14.49 -12.30
CA ASN A 120 18.04 14.48 -12.33
C ASN A 120 18.62 13.62 -13.45
N LEU A 121 18.01 12.47 -13.74
CA LEU A 121 18.51 11.49 -14.71
C LEU A 121 17.99 11.71 -16.13
N LEU A 122 16.75 12.17 -16.28
CA LEU A 122 16.07 12.29 -17.57
C LEU A 122 15.83 13.75 -18.00
N GLY A 123 15.88 14.70 -17.04
CA GLY A 123 15.67 16.12 -17.28
C GLY A 123 14.33 16.65 -16.74
N ARG A 124 14.18 17.98 -16.84
CA ARG A 124 13.18 18.79 -16.13
C ARG A 124 11.74 18.29 -16.25
N HIS A 125 11.32 17.87 -17.43
CA HIS A 125 9.93 17.48 -17.66
C HIS A 125 9.62 16.03 -17.24
N HIS A 126 10.62 15.17 -17.17
CA HIS A 126 10.46 13.74 -16.91
C HIS A 126 10.16 13.44 -15.44
N GLY A 127 10.61 14.29 -14.50
CA GLY A 127 10.27 14.11 -13.09
C GLY A 127 8.76 14.07 -12.85
N ARG A 128 8.01 14.95 -13.50
CA ARG A 128 6.53 14.94 -13.43
C ARG A 128 5.93 13.70 -14.06
N SER A 129 6.50 13.26 -15.19
CA SER A 129 6.03 12.05 -15.86
C SER A 129 6.21 10.81 -15.00
N VAL A 130 7.33 10.70 -14.25
CA VAL A 130 7.56 9.60 -13.30
C VAL A 130 6.49 9.58 -12.22
N VAL A 131 6.19 10.73 -11.61
CA VAL A 131 5.16 10.83 -10.57
C VAL A 131 3.78 10.46 -11.11
N LEU A 132 3.41 10.96 -12.29
CA LEU A 132 2.12 10.67 -12.92
C LEU A 132 1.98 9.19 -13.32
N ILE A 133 3.07 8.57 -13.80
CA ILE A 133 3.10 7.14 -14.10
C ILE A 133 2.85 6.33 -12.82
N LEU A 134 3.52 6.68 -11.70
CA LEU A 134 3.34 6.01 -10.42
C LEU A 134 1.93 6.21 -9.85
N ALA A 135 1.42 7.44 -9.87
CA ALA A 135 0.04 7.72 -9.44
C ALA A 135 -1.00 7.00 -10.31
N GLY A 136 -0.64 6.65 -11.54
CA GLY A 136 -1.46 5.82 -12.42
C GLY A 136 -1.43 4.32 -12.11
N CYS A 137 -0.54 3.85 -11.22
CA CYS A 137 -0.45 2.42 -10.88
C CYS A 137 -1.47 2.04 -9.81
N VAL A 138 -2.38 1.14 -10.15
CA VAL A 138 -3.43 0.66 -9.23
C VAL A 138 -2.82 -0.03 -8.00
N GLY A 139 -1.70 -0.74 -8.18
CA GLY A 139 -1.01 -1.41 -7.08
C GLY A 139 -0.45 -0.47 -6.00
N LEU A 140 -0.30 0.83 -6.29
CA LEU A 140 0.15 1.81 -5.31
C LEU A 140 -1.00 2.30 -4.40
N LEU A 141 -2.27 2.11 -4.81
CA LEU A 141 -3.42 2.65 -4.08
C LEU A 141 -3.54 2.05 -2.67
N SER A 142 -3.47 0.73 -2.52
CA SER A 142 -3.65 0.07 -1.21
C SER A 142 -2.59 0.53 -0.20
N MET A 143 -1.31 0.53 -0.59
CA MET A 143 -0.24 0.91 0.33
C MET A 143 -0.20 2.40 0.65
N ALA A 144 -0.79 3.24 -0.20
CA ALA A 144 -0.83 4.69 -0.01
C ALA A 144 -1.92 5.15 0.98
N HIS A 145 -3.02 4.40 1.10
CA HIS A 145 -4.23 4.86 1.77
C HIS A 145 -4.60 4.04 3.01
N PHE A 146 -4.10 2.79 3.12
CA PHE A 146 -4.39 1.91 4.26
C PHE A 146 -3.20 1.85 5.22
N LEU A 147 -3.42 1.33 6.44
CA LEU A 147 -2.34 1.05 7.38
C LEU A 147 -1.42 -0.03 6.81
N SER A 148 -0.33 0.40 6.18
CA SER A 148 0.57 -0.50 5.44
C SER A 148 2.04 -0.14 5.59
N GLY A 149 2.79 -1.02 6.23
CA GLY A 149 4.25 -0.90 6.33
C GLY A 149 4.98 -0.91 4.97
N LEU A 150 4.31 -1.35 3.90
CA LEU A 150 4.85 -1.33 2.52
C LEU A 150 5.08 0.09 1.99
N SER A 151 4.38 1.10 2.52
CA SER A 151 4.64 2.50 2.21
C SER A 151 6.07 2.92 2.56
N VAL A 152 6.62 2.38 3.67
CA VAL A 152 8.02 2.56 4.08
C VAL A 152 8.97 1.93 3.05
N THR A 153 8.66 0.71 2.60
CA THR A 153 9.45 0.02 1.56
C THR A 153 9.47 0.83 0.26
N PHE A 154 8.33 1.35 -0.18
CA PHE A 154 8.25 2.22 -1.36
C PHE A 154 9.08 3.49 -1.19
N ALA A 155 9.00 4.16 -0.03
CA ALA A 155 9.81 5.33 0.29
C ALA A 155 11.31 5.01 0.26
N ALA A 156 11.73 3.90 0.88
CA ALA A 156 13.12 3.45 0.92
C ALA A 156 13.69 3.20 -0.49
N LEU A 157 12.97 2.44 -1.31
CA LEU A 157 13.34 2.18 -2.71
C LEU A 157 13.44 3.48 -3.53
N SER A 158 12.52 4.40 -3.30
CA SER A 158 12.49 5.71 -3.97
C SER A 158 13.65 6.60 -3.52
N MET A 159 14.01 6.58 -2.22
CA MET A 159 15.19 7.26 -1.68
C MET A 159 16.47 6.70 -2.30
N ILE A 160 16.61 5.39 -2.43
CA ILE A 160 17.74 4.72 -3.09
C ILE A 160 17.85 5.21 -4.53
N LEU A 161 16.74 5.22 -5.29
CA LEU A 161 16.73 5.72 -6.67
C LEU A 161 17.13 7.20 -6.75
N CYS A 162 16.65 8.03 -5.83
CA CYS A 162 17.01 9.43 -5.73
C CYS A 162 18.50 9.61 -5.40
N GLY A 163 19.05 8.82 -4.48
CA GLY A 163 20.46 8.78 -4.13
C GLY A 163 21.35 8.50 -5.34
N PHE A 164 21.04 7.46 -6.12
CA PHE A 164 21.73 7.18 -7.39
C PHE A 164 21.66 8.36 -8.37
N SER A 165 20.51 9.01 -8.48
CA SER A 165 20.32 10.15 -9.39
C SER A 165 21.20 11.35 -9.06
N LEU A 166 21.54 11.53 -7.79
CA LEU A 166 22.35 12.64 -7.27
C LEU A 166 23.84 12.36 -7.25
N ALA A 167 24.27 11.10 -7.37
CA ALA A 167 25.67 10.69 -7.22
C ALA A 167 26.66 11.44 -8.14
N HIS A 168 26.21 11.99 -9.27
CA HIS A 168 27.05 12.77 -10.19
C HIS A 168 27.03 14.28 -9.92
N LYS A 169 26.05 14.78 -9.13
CA LYS A 169 25.87 16.21 -8.87
C LYS A 169 26.19 16.59 -7.42
N LYS A 170 25.58 15.89 -6.47
CA LYS A 170 25.60 16.19 -5.03
C LYS A 170 25.98 14.94 -4.24
N VAL A 171 27.28 14.71 -4.07
CA VAL A 171 27.83 13.49 -3.45
C VAL A 171 27.25 13.27 -2.04
N ILE A 172 27.27 14.26 -1.16
CA ILE A 172 26.80 14.14 0.23
C ILE A 172 25.32 13.81 0.28
N THR A 173 24.47 14.57 -0.42
CA THR A 173 23.04 14.32 -0.46
C THR A 173 22.71 12.96 -1.07
N GLY A 174 23.46 12.58 -2.13
CA GLY A 174 23.35 11.25 -2.75
C GLY A 174 23.72 10.14 -1.78
N ALA A 175 24.79 10.31 -1.00
CA ALA A 175 25.24 9.36 0.01
C ALA A 175 24.22 9.20 1.16
N LEU A 176 23.70 10.32 1.67
CA LEU A 176 22.68 10.30 2.73
C LEU A 176 21.40 9.60 2.28
N LEU A 177 20.91 9.90 1.07
CA LEU A 177 19.69 9.25 0.55
C LEU A 177 19.91 7.77 0.23
N LEU A 178 21.08 7.41 -0.31
CA LEU A 178 21.40 6.03 -0.65
C LEU A 178 21.58 5.19 0.62
N GLY A 179 22.40 5.65 1.58
CA GLY A 179 22.65 4.95 2.84
C GLY A 179 21.44 4.93 3.75
N GLY A 180 20.74 6.05 3.89
CA GLY A 180 19.47 6.12 4.64
C GLY A 180 18.38 5.26 4.01
N GLY A 181 18.32 5.21 2.67
CA GLY A 181 17.41 4.33 1.93
C GLY A 181 17.70 2.84 2.18
N TRP A 182 18.98 2.43 2.21
CA TRP A 182 19.36 1.06 2.57
C TRP A 182 18.96 0.72 4.01
N ALA A 183 19.21 1.61 4.96
CA ALA A 183 18.81 1.41 6.34
C ALA A 183 17.28 1.28 6.49
N LEU A 184 16.52 2.16 5.84
CA LEU A 184 15.07 2.12 5.86
C LEU A 184 14.52 0.84 5.18
N LEU A 185 15.17 0.40 4.08
CA LEU A 185 14.80 -0.82 3.38
C LEU A 185 15.07 -2.08 4.22
N SER A 186 16.20 -2.14 4.94
CA SER A 186 16.51 -3.27 5.83
C SER A 186 15.49 -3.43 6.96
N LEU A 187 14.95 -2.31 7.46
CA LEU A 187 13.92 -2.29 8.50
C LEU A 187 12.52 -2.65 7.99
N SER A 188 12.25 -2.44 6.67
CA SER A 188 10.90 -2.63 6.11
C SER A 188 10.74 -3.87 5.26
N ALA A 189 11.79 -4.31 4.56
CA ALA A 189 11.75 -5.45 3.64
C ALA A 189 12.80 -6.52 3.95
N GLY A 190 13.62 -6.30 4.99
CA GLY A 190 14.66 -7.24 5.42
C GLY A 190 16.00 -7.07 4.70
N PHE A 191 17.00 -7.81 5.20
CA PHE A 191 18.38 -7.67 4.75
C PHE A 191 18.63 -8.24 3.36
N LEU A 192 17.87 -9.25 2.88
CA LEU A 192 18.17 -9.89 1.59
C LEU A 192 17.93 -8.93 0.41
N LEU A 193 16.77 -8.27 0.35
CA LEU A 193 16.49 -7.28 -0.71
C LEU A 193 17.47 -6.11 -0.63
N THR A 194 17.79 -5.67 0.59
CA THR A 194 18.77 -4.60 0.80
C THR A 194 20.15 -5.00 0.29
N ALA A 195 20.63 -6.20 0.62
CA ALA A 195 21.93 -6.73 0.15
C ALA A 195 21.99 -6.84 -1.37
N VAL A 196 20.91 -7.26 -2.03
CA VAL A 196 20.83 -7.35 -3.50
C VAL A 196 20.90 -5.96 -4.13
N LEU A 197 20.27 -4.94 -3.56
CA LEU A 197 20.38 -3.57 -4.07
C LEU A 197 21.74 -2.94 -3.76
N VAL A 198 22.36 -3.25 -2.63
CA VAL A 198 23.74 -2.88 -2.32
C VAL A 198 24.71 -3.54 -3.31
N LEU A 199 24.53 -4.83 -3.57
CA LEU A 199 25.33 -5.54 -4.59
C LEU A 199 25.13 -4.92 -5.98
N THR A 200 23.90 -4.58 -6.34
CA THR A 200 23.63 -3.86 -7.60
C THR A 200 24.40 -2.54 -7.65
N ALA A 201 24.42 -1.78 -6.55
CA ALA A 201 25.18 -0.53 -6.47
C ALA A 201 26.70 -0.76 -6.64
N LEU A 202 27.26 -1.82 -6.05
CA LEU A 202 28.67 -2.18 -6.16
C LEU A 202 29.05 -2.67 -7.57
N LEU A 203 28.11 -3.29 -8.29
CA LEU A 203 28.35 -3.78 -9.65
C LEU A 203 28.18 -2.71 -10.74
N LEU A 204 27.43 -1.62 -10.48
CA LEU A 204 27.24 -0.54 -11.45
C LEU A 204 28.56 0.02 -12.05
N PRO A 205 29.68 0.22 -11.31
CA PRO A 205 30.94 0.70 -11.86
C PRO A 205 31.63 -0.23 -12.87
N LEU A 206 31.19 -1.48 -12.98
CA LEU A 206 31.64 -2.37 -14.07
C LEU A 206 31.22 -1.81 -15.43
N HIS A 207 30.12 -1.06 -15.47
CA HIS A 207 29.69 -0.37 -16.67
C HIS A 207 30.32 1.02 -16.78
N PRO A 208 30.87 1.42 -17.97
CA PRO A 208 31.58 2.69 -18.16
C PRO A 208 30.78 3.94 -17.77
N GLN A 209 29.45 3.92 -17.95
CA GLN A 209 28.57 5.03 -17.59
C GLN A 209 28.54 5.35 -16.08
N TRP A 210 28.90 4.40 -15.21
CA TRP A 210 28.93 4.55 -13.76
C TRP A 210 30.34 4.58 -13.18
N ARG A 211 31.39 4.48 -14.02
CA ARG A 211 32.80 4.52 -13.61
C ARG A 211 33.31 5.95 -13.46
N PHE A 212 32.93 6.66 -12.39
CA PHE A 212 33.41 8.01 -12.11
C PHE A 212 33.63 8.25 -10.60
N LYS A 213 34.63 9.10 -10.27
CA LYS A 213 35.08 9.32 -8.87
C LYS A 213 33.96 9.75 -7.90
N ARG A 214 33.07 10.64 -8.36
CA ARG A 214 31.95 11.11 -7.51
C ARG A 214 31.01 9.96 -7.10
N TYR A 215 30.80 8.97 -7.97
CA TYR A 215 30.00 7.81 -7.65
C TYR A 215 30.69 6.96 -6.57
N ALA A 216 31.99 6.70 -6.70
CA ALA A 216 32.76 5.98 -5.67
C ALA A 216 32.69 6.69 -4.31
N LEU A 217 32.87 8.04 -4.29
CA LEU A 217 32.70 8.83 -3.07
C LEU A 217 31.28 8.76 -2.49
N THR A 218 30.27 8.75 -3.37
CA THR A 218 28.87 8.58 -2.93
C THR A 218 28.66 7.21 -2.30
N LEU A 219 29.22 6.14 -2.86
CA LEU A 219 29.15 4.80 -2.28
C LEU A 219 29.84 4.73 -0.92
N VAL A 220 31.07 5.25 -0.81
CA VAL A 220 31.78 5.29 0.48
C VAL A 220 30.96 6.04 1.54
N GLY A 221 30.43 7.21 1.19
CA GLY A 221 29.55 7.96 2.08
C GLY A 221 28.26 7.23 2.41
N ALA A 222 27.65 6.52 1.43
CA ALA A 222 26.45 5.72 1.65
C ALA A 222 26.70 4.54 2.61
N PHE A 223 27.86 3.89 2.51
CA PHE A 223 28.25 2.86 3.50
C PHE A 223 28.52 3.46 4.87
N ALA A 224 29.19 4.62 4.93
CA ALA A 224 29.48 5.30 6.21
C ALA A 224 28.19 5.69 6.96
N VAL A 225 27.11 6.01 6.24
CA VAL A 225 25.79 6.33 6.82
C VAL A 225 24.95 5.08 7.00
N GLY A 226 24.86 4.24 5.97
CA GLY A 226 23.92 3.12 5.91
C GLY A 226 24.29 1.99 6.87
N LEU A 227 25.57 1.57 6.94
CA LEU A 227 25.97 0.46 7.80
C LEU A 227 25.69 0.71 9.28
N PRO A 228 26.09 1.86 9.87
CA PRO A 228 25.75 2.13 11.25
C PRO A 228 24.24 2.10 11.50
N LEU A 229 23.44 2.73 10.63
CA LEU A 229 21.99 2.77 10.77
C LEU A 229 21.34 1.37 10.65
N MET A 230 21.86 0.52 9.76
CA MET A 230 21.40 -0.86 9.60
C MET A 230 21.72 -1.73 10.83
N VAL A 231 22.83 -1.45 11.51
CA VAL A 231 23.28 -2.22 12.70
C VAL A 231 22.57 -1.75 13.98
N VAL A 232 22.14 -0.49 14.06
CA VAL A 232 21.51 0.07 15.27
C VAL A 232 20.29 -0.76 15.71
N TYR A 233 19.39 -1.10 14.80
CA TYR A 233 18.18 -1.84 15.15
C TYR A 233 18.48 -3.25 15.70
N PRO A 234 19.20 -4.14 15.01
CA PRO A 234 19.54 -5.44 15.55
C PRO A 234 20.39 -5.36 16.83
N PHE A 235 21.26 -4.35 16.95
CA PHE A 235 22.03 -4.12 18.17
C PHE A 235 21.13 -3.76 19.36
N LEU A 236 20.20 -2.83 19.19
CA LEU A 236 19.24 -2.46 20.24
C LEU A 236 18.33 -3.63 20.59
N LEU A 237 17.85 -4.36 19.59
CA LEU A 237 17.01 -5.53 19.79
C LEU A 237 17.74 -6.62 20.58
N HIS A 238 19.00 -6.92 20.23
CA HIS A 238 19.84 -7.87 20.96
C HIS A 238 20.09 -7.43 22.41
N ARG A 239 20.32 -6.14 22.65
CA ARG A 239 20.62 -5.61 23.99
C ARG A 239 19.39 -5.54 24.90
N LEU A 240 18.25 -5.13 24.36
CA LEU A 240 17.05 -4.84 25.15
C LEU A 240 16.07 -6.03 25.20
N GLN A 241 16.06 -6.85 24.17
CA GLN A 241 15.14 -7.99 24.00
C GLN A 241 15.83 -9.18 23.31
N PRO A 242 16.77 -9.87 23.98
CA PRO A 242 17.55 -10.95 23.37
C PRO A 242 16.71 -12.07 22.75
N ALA A 243 15.64 -12.51 23.41
CA ALA A 243 14.73 -13.53 22.89
C ALA A 243 14.01 -13.11 21.60
N ALA A 244 13.59 -11.84 21.54
CA ALA A 244 12.98 -11.30 20.32
C ALA A 244 14.02 -11.14 19.19
N PHE A 245 15.27 -10.80 19.53
CA PHE A 245 16.37 -10.76 18.56
C PHE A 245 16.63 -12.14 17.96
N ASP A 246 16.73 -13.19 18.77
CA ASP A 246 16.97 -14.55 18.30
C ASP A 246 15.81 -15.03 17.41
N LEU A 247 14.57 -14.75 17.81
CA LEU A 247 13.40 -15.05 17.00
C LEU A 247 13.43 -14.30 15.66
N TRP A 248 13.65 -12.97 15.67
CA TRP A 248 13.76 -12.15 14.47
C TRP A 248 14.89 -12.62 13.54
N LEU A 249 16.08 -12.87 14.09
CA LEU A 249 17.26 -13.26 13.33
C LEU A 249 17.03 -14.59 12.59
N ASN A 250 16.40 -15.54 13.26
CA ASN A 250 16.19 -16.89 12.74
C ASN A 250 14.97 -17.03 11.83
N THR A 251 13.96 -16.16 11.97
CA THR A 251 12.68 -16.33 11.25
C THR A 251 12.33 -15.21 10.29
N ARG A 252 12.92 -14.00 10.42
CA ARG A 252 12.45 -12.83 9.64
C ARG A 252 13.52 -11.85 9.17
N SER A 253 14.77 -11.99 9.59
CA SER A 253 15.84 -11.03 9.25
C SER A 253 16.07 -10.86 7.74
N LEU A 254 15.78 -11.86 6.93
CA LEU A 254 15.87 -11.83 5.46
C LEU A 254 14.55 -11.40 4.79
N GLY A 255 13.59 -10.89 5.54
CA GLY A 255 12.32 -10.38 5.04
C GLY A 255 11.39 -11.50 4.59
N ALA A 256 10.88 -11.41 3.36
CA ALA A 256 9.96 -12.40 2.79
C ALA A 256 10.57 -13.82 2.69
N PHE A 257 11.88 -13.92 2.75
CA PHE A 257 12.63 -15.20 2.65
C PHE A 257 12.87 -15.87 4.01
N GLY A 258 12.30 -15.34 5.08
CA GLY A 258 12.49 -15.88 6.44
C GLY A 258 13.69 -15.27 7.16
N GLY A 259 14.43 -16.10 7.88
CA GLY A 259 15.63 -15.70 8.62
C GLY A 259 16.82 -16.64 8.34
N LEU A 260 17.82 -16.58 9.22
CA LEU A 260 19.04 -17.39 9.03
C LEU A 260 18.80 -18.88 9.25
N ALA A 261 17.92 -19.27 10.18
CA ALA A 261 17.59 -20.67 10.44
C ALA A 261 16.42 -21.18 9.58
N ASP A 262 15.50 -20.30 9.21
CA ASP A 262 14.30 -20.63 8.43
C ASP A 262 14.32 -19.90 7.07
N PHE A 263 15.38 -20.16 6.29
CA PHE A 263 15.50 -19.61 4.94
C PHE A 263 14.68 -20.42 3.94
N GLN A 264 13.77 -19.76 3.26
CA GLN A 264 12.85 -20.40 2.32
C GLN A 264 12.92 -19.78 0.94
N THR A 265 12.74 -20.59 -0.09
CA THR A 265 12.58 -20.16 -1.48
C THR A 265 11.50 -20.98 -2.16
N ALA A 266 10.75 -20.37 -3.05
CA ALA A 266 9.78 -21.05 -3.91
C ALA A 266 9.71 -20.38 -5.27
N PHE A 267 9.52 -21.17 -6.34
CA PHE A 267 9.41 -20.59 -7.68
C PHE A 267 8.00 -20.04 -7.92
N ASN A 268 7.87 -18.71 -7.85
CA ASN A 268 6.59 -18.00 -7.96
C ASN A 268 6.56 -16.93 -9.08
N LEU A 269 7.46 -17.01 -10.06
CA LEU A 269 7.50 -16.06 -11.19
C LEU A 269 6.16 -15.95 -11.93
N PRO A 270 5.41 -17.04 -12.24
CA PRO A 270 4.12 -16.94 -12.92
C PRO A 270 3.09 -16.12 -12.13
N TYR A 271 3.07 -16.23 -10.80
CA TYR A 271 2.22 -15.45 -9.92
C TYR A 271 2.51 -13.95 -10.06
N TYR A 272 3.79 -13.56 -10.00
CA TYR A 272 4.19 -12.16 -10.09
C TYR A 272 3.96 -11.59 -11.50
N LEU A 273 4.23 -12.35 -12.56
CA LEU A 273 3.97 -11.91 -13.93
C LEU A 273 2.47 -11.68 -14.18
N LYS A 274 1.62 -12.57 -13.70
CA LYS A 274 0.16 -12.43 -13.80
C LYS A 274 -0.32 -11.15 -13.10
N ASN A 275 0.18 -10.87 -11.90
CA ASN A 275 -0.23 -9.72 -11.12
C ASN A 275 0.40 -8.42 -11.61
N LEU A 276 1.61 -8.44 -12.19
CA LEU A 276 2.30 -7.28 -12.74
C LEU A 276 1.47 -6.54 -13.79
N ILE A 277 0.69 -7.27 -14.57
CA ILE A 277 -0.08 -6.72 -15.70
C ILE A 277 -1.00 -5.59 -15.25
N TRP A 278 -1.72 -5.76 -14.15
CA TRP A 278 -2.64 -4.76 -13.62
C TRP A 278 -2.03 -3.90 -12.52
N PHE A 279 -1.16 -4.49 -11.67
CA PHE A 279 -0.53 -3.81 -10.55
C PHE A 279 0.34 -2.63 -10.99
N ALA A 280 1.16 -2.85 -12.02
CA ALA A 280 2.13 -1.87 -12.52
C ALA A 280 1.73 -1.22 -13.85
N PHE A 281 0.46 -1.28 -14.27
CA PHE A 281 0.01 -0.51 -15.43
C PHE A 281 -0.15 0.97 -15.03
N PRO A 282 0.37 1.95 -15.79
CA PRO A 282 0.93 1.87 -17.15
C PRO A 282 2.47 1.78 -17.21
N THR A 283 3.17 1.54 -16.11
CA THR A 283 4.65 1.52 -16.07
C THR A 283 5.27 0.49 -17.00
N TRP A 284 4.80 -0.77 -16.95
CA TRP A 284 5.42 -1.85 -17.72
C TRP A 284 5.29 -1.68 -19.25
N PRO A 285 4.16 -1.28 -19.86
CA PRO A 285 4.10 -1.08 -21.30
C PRO A 285 4.93 0.13 -21.75
N LEU A 286 5.01 1.19 -20.93
CA LEU A 286 5.86 2.34 -21.22
C LEU A 286 7.35 2.00 -21.11
N MET A 287 7.73 1.17 -20.14
CA MET A 287 9.08 0.62 -20.03
C MET A 287 9.41 -0.26 -21.25
N ALA A 288 8.53 -1.17 -21.63
CA ALA A 288 8.71 -2.01 -22.82
C ALA A 288 8.89 -1.14 -24.08
N TRP A 289 8.07 -0.10 -24.24
CA TRP A 289 8.25 0.88 -25.31
C TRP A 289 9.64 1.52 -25.29
N THR A 290 10.12 1.93 -24.12
CA THR A 290 11.45 2.53 -23.97
C THR A 290 12.54 1.57 -24.47
N TYR A 291 12.47 0.29 -24.11
CA TYR A 291 13.45 -0.71 -24.57
C TYR A 291 13.44 -0.93 -26.09
N THR A 292 12.33 -0.66 -26.79
CA THR A 292 12.31 -0.71 -28.27
C THR A 292 13.02 0.51 -28.92
N ARG A 293 13.31 1.56 -28.15
CA ARG A 293 13.82 2.85 -28.66
C ARG A 293 15.24 3.18 -28.26
N ILE A 294 15.77 2.50 -27.26
CA ILE A 294 17.11 2.74 -26.74
C ILE A 294 17.98 1.50 -26.89
N ARG A 295 19.27 1.73 -27.00
CA ARG A 295 20.27 0.70 -26.77
C ARG A 295 20.47 0.58 -25.26
N ILE A 296 20.19 -0.60 -24.69
CA ILE A 296 20.44 -0.89 -23.28
C ILE A 296 21.93 -0.63 -22.99
N GLY A 297 22.22 0.12 -21.93
CA GLY A 297 23.58 0.49 -21.57
C GLY A 297 24.06 1.83 -22.14
N ALA A 298 23.40 2.45 -23.11
CA ALA A 298 23.82 3.73 -23.66
C ALA A 298 23.72 4.90 -22.67
N GLN A 299 22.82 4.82 -21.70
CA GLN A 299 22.54 5.88 -20.74
C GLN A 299 22.61 5.36 -19.29
N ARG A 300 23.03 6.23 -18.36
CA ARG A 300 23.13 5.86 -16.92
C ARG A 300 21.84 5.33 -16.35
N TRP A 301 20.73 6.00 -16.65
CA TRP A 301 19.40 5.59 -16.16
C TRP A 301 18.94 4.24 -16.71
N SER A 302 19.33 3.90 -17.95
CA SER A 302 18.98 2.60 -18.54
C SER A 302 19.77 1.46 -17.91
N VAL A 303 21.07 1.68 -17.62
CA VAL A 303 21.91 0.71 -16.91
C VAL A 303 21.35 0.45 -15.51
N LEU A 304 21.10 1.52 -14.73
CA LEU A 304 20.55 1.44 -13.38
C LEU A 304 19.21 0.72 -13.37
N GLY A 305 18.26 1.17 -14.21
CA GLY A 305 16.90 0.62 -14.24
C GLY A 305 16.89 -0.86 -14.63
N THR A 306 17.68 -1.24 -15.66
CA THR A 306 17.75 -2.64 -16.11
C THR A 306 18.41 -3.54 -15.06
N ALA A 307 19.52 -3.11 -14.45
CA ALA A 307 20.21 -3.88 -13.42
C ALA A 307 19.31 -4.10 -12.20
N TRP A 308 18.62 -3.03 -11.75
CA TRP A 308 17.70 -3.12 -10.63
C TRP A 308 16.51 -4.05 -10.93
N ILE A 309 15.83 -3.86 -12.06
CA ILE A 309 14.69 -4.70 -12.46
C ILE A 309 15.12 -6.16 -12.57
N GLY A 310 16.28 -6.44 -13.17
CA GLY A 310 16.81 -7.80 -13.26
C GLY A 310 17.05 -8.42 -11.90
N ALA A 311 17.70 -7.71 -10.99
CA ALA A 311 17.98 -8.18 -9.63
C ALA A 311 16.69 -8.41 -8.82
N ALA A 312 15.75 -7.46 -8.86
CA ALA A 312 14.47 -7.59 -8.17
C ALA A 312 13.58 -8.68 -8.79
N ALA A 313 13.58 -8.86 -10.11
CA ALA A 313 12.84 -9.94 -10.79
C ALA A 313 13.35 -11.33 -10.41
N VAL A 314 14.67 -11.50 -10.24
CA VAL A 314 15.26 -12.76 -9.74
C VAL A 314 14.75 -13.04 -8.33
N LEU A 315 14.79 -12.06 -7.42
CA LEU A 315 14.25 -12.23 -6.07
C LEU A 315 12.76 -12.57 -6.09
N LEU A 316 11.95 -11.87 -6.89
CA LEU A 316 10.52 -12.18 -7.02
C LEU A 316 10.28 -13.58 -7.58
N ALA A 317 11.11 -14.04 -8.52
CA ALA A 317 10.97 -15.37 -9.09
C ALA A 317 11.13 -16.49 -8.05
N VAL A 318 11.99 -16.28 -7.05
CA VAL A 318 12.28 -17.26 -5.99
C VAL A 318 11.67 -16.90 -4.63
N ASN A 319 10.81 -15.87 -4.57
CA ASN A 319 10.15 -15.44 -3.34
C ASN A 319 9.16 -16.51 -2.86
N PRO A 320 9.27 -17.01 -1.62
CA PRO A 320 8.34 -18.00 -1.08
C PRO A 320 6.95 -17.44 -0.80
N GLU A 321 6.83 -16.13 -0.53
CA GLU A 321 5.56 -15.47 -0.27
C GLU A 321 4.88 -15.05 -1.59
N THR A 322 3.68 -15.57 -1.86
CA THR A 322 2.83 -15.12 -2.98
C THR A 322 2.02 -13.89 -2.57
N TYR A 323 2.69 -12.75 -2.43
CA TYR A 323 2.10 -11.49 -2.04
C TYR A 323 2.33 -10.44 -3.12
N GLN A 324 1.24 -9.98 -3.77
CA GLN A 324 1.33 -9.09 -4.94
C GLN A 324 2.03 -7.76 -4.66
N ASP A 325 1.96 -7.27 -3.42
CA ASP A 325 2.52 -5.97 -3.05
C ASP A 325 4.05 -5.95 -3.08
N HIS A 326 4.72 -7.12 -3.10
CA HIS A 326 6.15 -7.21 -3.38
C HIS A 326 6.54 -6.67 -4.78
N LEU A 327 5.58 -6.56 -5.71
CA LEU A 327 5.81 -5.90 -7.01
C LEU A 327 6.21 -4.42 -6.88
N VAL A 328 6.03 -3.80 -5.72
CA VAL A 328 6.55 -2.47 -5.41
C VAL A 328 8.07 -2.36 -5.62
N TRP A 329 8.81 -3.47 -5.47
CA TRP A 329 10.26 -3.51 -5.70
C TRP A 329 10.67 -3.10 -7.13
N LEU A 330 9.74 -3.28 -8.08
CA LEU A 330 9.93 -2.94 -9.50
C LEU A 330 9.42 -1.53 -9.86
N LEU A 331 8.50 -0.94 -9.08
CA LEU A 331 7.81 0.29 -9.49
C LEU A 331 8.74 1.50 -9.72
N PRO A 332 9.67 1.86 -8.80
CA PRO A 332 10.54 3.02 -8.99
C PRO A 332 11.39 2.94 -10.26
N PRO A 333 12.16 1.86 -10.53
CA PRO A 333 12.95 1.77 -11.76
C PRO A 333 12.10 1.63 -13.02
N MET A 334 10.94 0.93 -12.96
CA MET A 334 10.03 0.82 -14.10
C MET A 334 9.42 2.18 -14.47
N ALA A 335 9.02 3.00 -13.49
CA ALA A 335 8.47 4.33 -13.73
C ALA A 335 9.52 5.27 -14.33
N LEU A 336 10.78 5.19 -13.86
CA LEU A 336 11.90 5.92 -14.45
C LEU A 336 12.10 5.55 -15.93
N LEU A 337 12.16 4.26 -16.23
CA LEU A 337 12.30 3.77 -17.61
C LEU A 337 11.10 4.12 -18.46
N GLY A 338 9.89 3.99 -17.93
CA GLY A 338 8.64 4.34 -18.62
C GLY A 338 8.54 5.82 -19.01
N ALA A 339 9.10 6.70 -18.16
CA ALA A 339 9.11 8.13 -18.42
C ALA A 339 10.16 8.54 -19.49
N ALA A 340 11.21 7.75 -19.69
CA ALA A 340 12.38 8.17 -20.47
C ALA A 340 12.07 8.44 -21.95
N GLN A 341 11.20 7.67 -22.59
CA GLN A 341 10.83 7.80 -24.00
C GLN A 341 9.35 8.16 -24.23
N LEU A 342 8.73 8.78 -23.22
CA LEU A 342 7.31 9.13 -23.25
C LEU A 342 6.97 10.15 -24.34
N ASP A 343 7.87 11.10 -24.60
CA ASP A 343 7.69 12.10 -25.65
C ASP A 343 7.79 11.51 -27.07
N GLY A 344 8.57 10.42 -27.20
CA GLY A 344 8.72 9.65 -28.44
C GLY A 344 7.60 8.62 -28.68
N LEU A 345 6.59 8.55 -27.80
CA LEU A 345 5.50 7.60 -27.95
C LEU A 345 4.74 7.84 -29.26
N ARG A 346 4.52 6.80 -30.05
CA ARG A 346 3.76 6.90 -31.29
C ARG A 346 2.37 7.45 -31.02
N ARG A 347 1.87 8.30 -31.92
CA ARG A 347 0.53 8.92 -31.78
C ARG A 347 -0.57 7.87 -31.55
N GLY A 348 -0.53 6.74 -32.26
CA GLY A 348 -1.47 5.63 -32.06
C GLY A 348 -1.40 5.01 -30.65
N ALA A 349 -0.20 4.79 -30.11
CA ALA A 349 -0.04 4.26 -28.74
C ALA A 349 -0.49 5.26 -27.68
N ALA A 350 -0.17 6.55 -27.86
CA ALA A 350 -0.66 7.60 -26.97
C ALA A 350 -2.19 7.74 -27.02
N ALA A 351 -2.77 7.69 -28.23
CA ALA A 351 -4.21 7.70 -28.43
C ALA A 351 -4.88 6.48 -27.80
N PHE A 352 -4.26 5.28 -27.95
CA PHE A 352 -4.77 4.06 -27.33
C PHE A 352 -4.81 4.17 -25.79
N ILE A 353 -3.72 4.55 -25.13
CA ILE A 353 -3.68 4.73 -23.66
C ILE A 353 -4.73 5.75 -23.22
N ASN A 354 -4.84 6.85 -23.95
CA ASN A 354 -5.82 7.90 -23.64
C ASN A 354 -7.26 7.41 -23.78
N TRP A 355 -7.62 6.78 -24.92
CA TRP A 355 -8.93 6.24 -25.18
C TRP A 355 -9.30 5.13 -24.20
N PHE A 356 -8.37 4.19 -23.99
CA PHE A 356 -8.55 3.11 -23.05
C PHE A 356 -8.82 3.67 -21.64
N GLY A 357 -8.05 4.69 -21.20
CA GLY A 357 -8.27 5.35 -19.92
C GLY A 357 -9.62 6.06 -19.83
N ILE A 358 -10.00 6.82 -20.85
CA ILE A 358 -11.30 7.54 -20.87
C ILE A 358 -12.45 6.54 -20.80
N MET A 359 -12.42 5.48 -21.60
CA MET A 359 -13.49 4.48 -21.60
C MET A 359 -13.54 3.72 -20.27
N THR A 360 -12.39 3.24 -19.78
CA THR A 360 -12.34 2.48 -18.53
C THR A 360 -12.84 3.30 -17.35
N PHE A 361 -12.29 4.49 -17.14
CA PHE A 361 -12.64 5.32 -15.99
C PHE A 361 -13.96 6.04 -16.15
N GLY A 362 -14.38 6.34 -17.40
CA GLY A 362 -15.70 6.87 -17.70
C GLY A 362 -16.80 5.86 -17.38
N PHE A 363 -16.69 4.64 -17.88
CA PHE A 363 -17.63 3.58 -17.54
C PHE A 363 -17.64 3.26 -16.05
N LEU A 364 -16.45 3.22 -15.42
CA LEU A 364 -16.36 2.99 -13.99
C LEU A 364 -17.02 4.12 -13.19
N ALA A 365 -16.81 5.37 -13.58
CA ALA A 365 -17.46 6.52 -12.91
C ALA A 365 -18.98 6.46 -13.04
N VAL A 366 -19.50 6.18 -14.25
CA VAL A 366 -20.94 5.99 -14.46
C VAL A 366 -21.46 4.83 -13.62
N PHE A 367 -20.75 3.71 -13.59
CA PHE A 367 -21.13 2.54 -12.79
C PHE A 367 -21.16 2.87 -11.29
N LEU A 368 -20.17 3.61 -10.78
CA LEU A 368 -20.11 4.03 -9.38
C LEU A 368 -21.28 4.99 -9.04
N TRP A 369 -21.60 5.94 -9.90
CA TRP A 369 -22.76 6.82 -9.68
C TRP A 369 -24.08 6.03 -9.72
N ILE A 370 -24.30 5.15 -10.69
CA ILE A 370 -25.48 4.29 -10.72
C ILE A 370 -25.55 3.38 -9.49
N GLY A 371 -24.40 2.83 -9.06
CA GLY A 371 -24.30 2.02 -7.85
C GLY A 371 -24.69 2.79 -6.59
N PHE A 372 -24.25 4.05 -6.48
CA PHE A 372 -24.62 4.94 -5.38
C PHE A 372 -26.15 5.17 -5.34
N PHE A 373 -26.77 5.44 -6.49
CA PHE A 373 -28.23 5.56 -6.55
C PHE A 373 -28.95 4.24 -6.21
N ALA A 374 -28.41 3.11 -6.65
CA ALA A 374 -28.96 1.81 -6.34
C ALA A 374 -28.93 1.50 -4.84
N MET A 375 -27.81 1.77 -4.17
CA MET A 375 -27.65 1.51 -2.73
C MET A 375 -28.55 2.39 -1.86
N ASN A 376 -28.72 3.65 -2.23
CA ASN A 376 -29.38 4.65 -1.39
C ASN A 376 -30.85 4.88 -1.74
N TYR A 377 -31.23 4.69 -3.02
CA TYR A 377 -32.58 4.97 -3.50
C TYR A 377 -33.30 3.74 -4.08
N GLY A 378 -32.65 2.57 -4.10
CA GLY A 378 -33.25 1.34 -4.61
C GLY A 378 -33.38 1.25 -6.14
N TRP A 379 -32.80 2.16 -6.90
CA TRP A 379 -32.92 2.20 -8.36
C TRP A 379 -31.54 2.28 -9.04
N PRO A 380 -31.27 1.41 -10.02
CA PRO A 380 -32.08 0.32 -10.57
C PRO A 380 -32.20 -0.88 -9.61
N ALA A 381 -33.39 -1.49 -9.54
CA ALA A 381 -33.72 -2.54 -8.54
C ALA A 381 -32.74 -3.72 -8.54
N LYS A 382 -32.38 -4.25 -9.72
CA LYS A 382 -31.42 -5.38 -9.83
C LYS A 382 -30.04 -5.04 -9.26
N LEU A 383 -29.59 -3.80 -9.37
CA LEU A 383 -28.31 -3.37 -8.82
C LEU A 383 -28.43 -3.13 -7.31
N ALA A 384 -29.56 -2.61 -6.84
CA ALA A 384 -29.87 -2.47 -5.42
C ALA A 384 -29.87 -3.81 -4.71
N GLU A 385 -30.56 -4.84 -5.27
CA GLU A 385 -30.52 -6.21 -4.77
C GLU A 385 -29.09 -6.77 -4.70
N ARG A 386 -28.28 -6.50 -5.73
CA ARG A 386 -26.87 -6.91 -5.73
C ARG A 386 -26.05 -6.16 -4.67
N ALA A 387 -26.25 -4.87 -4.49
CA ALA A 387 -25.58 -4.09 -3.46
C ALA A 387 -25.93 -4.61 -2.06
N ALA A 388 -27.20 -4.86 -1.76
CA ALA A 388 -27.66 -5.46 -0.51
C ALA A 388 -27.10 -6.89 -0.30
N TYR A 389 -27.00 -7.68 -1.38
CA TYR A 389 -26.43 -9.02 -1.29
C TYR A 389 -24.94 -9.03 -0.93
N PHE A 390 -24.17 -8.05 -1.40
CA PHE A 390 -22.74 -7.94 -1.09
C PHE A 390 -22.47 -7.28 0.26
N SER A 391 -23.33 -6.39 0.72
CA SER A 391 -23.22 -5.71 2.01
C SER A 391 -24.60 -5.59 2.68
N PRO A 392 -25.12 -6.70 3.25
CA PRO A 392 -26.45 -6.73 3.85
C PRO A 392 -26.57 -5.88 5.14
N TYR A 393 -25.46 -5.48 5.72
CA TYR A 393 -25.40 -4.67 6.94
C TYR A 393 -25.31 -3.17 6.65
N TYR A 394 -25.26 -2.79 5.37
CA TYR A 394 -25.27 -1.40 4.99
C TYR A 394 -26.65 -0.78 5.23
N VAL A 395 -26.64 0.32 5.96
CA VAL A 395 -27.83 1.17 6.14
C VAL A 395 -27.60 2.42 5.31
N PRO A 396 -28.54 2.79 4.40
CA PRO A 396 -28.40 3.98 3.60
C PRO A 396 -28.25 5.23 4.48
N ASP A 397 -27.12 5.89 4.34
CA ASP A 397 -26.82 7.17 4.97
C ASP A 397 -26.05 8.05 3.96
N ILE A 398 -26.55 9.27 3.73
CA ILE A 398 -25.98 10.19 2.75
C ILE A 398 -25.28 11.31 3.49
N ASP A 399 -23.95 11.19 3.61
CA ASP A 399 -23.11 12.28 4.09
C ASP A 399 -22.91 13.31 2.96
N PRO A 400 -23.33 14.59 3.15
CA PRO A 400 -23.18 15.63 2.14
C PRO A 400 -21.73 15.97 1.83
N ALA A 401 -20.79 15.78 2.75
CA ALA A 401 -19.39 16.16 2.55
C ALA A 401 -18.66 15.23 1.56
N PRO A 402 -18.65 13.89 1.70
CA PRO A 402 -18.13 13.00 0.67
C PRO A 402 -18.86 13.13 -0.67
N MET A 403 -20.18 13.35 -0.67
CA MET A 403 -20.95 13.56 -1.88
C MET A 403 -20.50 14.82 -2.64
N ALA A 404 -20.25 15.92 -1.93
CA ALA A 404 -19.73 17.16 -2.55
C ALA A 404 -18.34 16.94 -3.18
N VAL A 405 -17.47 16.14 -2.53
CA VAL A 405 -16.18 15.77 -3.09
C VAL A 405 -16.37 14.96 -4.39
N ALA A 406 -17.25 13.95 -4.41
CA ALA A 406 -17.54 13.16 -5.61
C ALA A 406 -18.07 14.03 -6.76
N LEU A 407 -18.99 14.97 -6.45
CA LEU A 407 -19.54 15.94 -7.40
C LEU A 407 -18.46 16.90 -7.93
N LEU A 408 -17.44 17.24 -7.17
CA LEU A 408 -16.32 18.06 -7.60
C LEU A 408 -15.36 17.29 -8.53
N PHE A 409 -15.01 16.06 -8.18
CA PHE A 409 -14.04 15.28 -8.94
C PHE A 409 -14.55 14.89 -10.33
N THR A 410 -15.84 14.61 -10.47
CA THR A 410 -16.42 14.18 -11.76
C THR A 410 -16.28 15.25 -12.86
N PRO A 411 -16.75 16.52 -12.69
CA PRO A 411 -16.57 17.54 -13.72
C PRO A 411 -15.12 17.97 -13.90
N LEU A 412 -14.28 17.94 -12.85
CA LEU A 412 -12.85 18.22 -12.99
C LEU A 412 -12.16 17.21 -13.91
N TRP A 413 -12.50 15.92 -13.78
CA TRP A 413 -11.98 14.90 -14.68
C TRP A 413 -12.50 15.08 -16.12
N LEU A 414 -13.81 15.35 -16.29
CA LEU A 414 -14.38 15.63 -17.62
C LEU A 414 -13.65 16.82 -18.27
N TRP A 415 -13.37 17.87 -17.53
CA TRP A 415 -12.59 18.99 -18.03
C TRP A 415 -11.15 18.60 -18.38
N ALA A 416 -10.50 17.75 -17.58
CA ALA A 416 -9.13 17.30 -17.83
C ALA A 416 -9.00 16.52 -19.15
N ILE A 417 -9.98 15.66 -19.48
CA ILE A 417 -9.94 14.83 -20.68
C ILE A 417 -10.34 15.58 -21.98
N THR A 418 -11.01 16.75 -21.88
CA THR A 418 -11.44 17.54 -23.05
C THR A 418 -10.31 18.34 -23.68
N ARG A 419 -9.10 18.34 -23.10
CA ARG A 419 -7.96 19.07 -23.63
C ARG A 419 -7.52 18.54 -25.00
N LYS A 420 -7.34 19.46 -25.94
CA LYS A 420 -6.87 19.19 -27.31
C LYS A 420 -5.36 18.88 -27.33
N ASN A 421 -4.88 18.14 -28.35
CA ASN A 421 -3.47 17.78 -28.59
C ASN A 421 -2.89 16.70 -27.67
N ILE A 422 -3.41 15.46 -27.82
CA ILE A 422 -2.96 14.30 -27.07
C ILE A 422 -1.53 13.91 -27.50
N ARG A 423 -0.58 14.12 -26.61
CA ARG A 423 0.80 13.60 -26.68
C ARG A 423 0.99 12.56 -25.57
N GLY A 424 2.08 11.80 -25.61
CA GLY A 424 2.35 10.74 -24.62
C GLY A 424 2.20 11.18 -23.16
N ARG A 425 2.68 12.38 -22.81
CA ARG A 425 2.50 12.94 -21.44
C ARG A 425 1.04 13.20 -21.11
N GLN A 426 0.24 13.70 -22.05
CA GLN A 426 -1.18 13.94 -21.83
C GLN A 426 -1.95 12.64 -21.60
N ALA A 427 -1.62 11.58 -22.35
CA ALA A 427 -2.22 10.27 -22.17
C ALA A 427 -1.98 9.72 -20.76
N VAL A 428 -0.75 9.83 -20.25
CA VAL A 428 -0.40 9.41 -18.88
C VAL A 428 -1.08 10.30 -17.83
N THR A 429 -1.17 11.61 -18.06
CA THR A 429 -1.89 12.53 -17.15
C THR A 429 -3.37 12.18 -17.07
N ASN A 430 -4.01 11.92 -18.22
CA ASN A 430 -5.42 11.54 -18.26
C ASN A 430 -5.66 10.18 -17.61
N TRP A 431 -4.72 9.23 -17.77
CA TRP A 431 -4.76 7.95 -17.09
C TRP A 431 -4.69 8.13 -15.56
N ALA A 432 -3.69 8.86 -15.05
CA ALA A 432 -3.55 9.11 -13.63
C ALA A 432 -4.74 9.88 -13.04
N ALA A 433 -5.28 10.86 -13.78
CA ALA A 433 -6.51 11.56 -13.40
C ALA A 433 -7.72 10.61 -13.35
N GLY A 434 -7.80 9.64 -14.26
CA GLY A 434 -8.84 8.61 -14.25
C GLY A 434 -8.74 7.69 -13.04
N VAL A 435 -7.54 7.22 -12.68
CA VAL A 435 -7.31 6.45 -11.44
C VAL A 435 -7.71 7.27 -10.22
N THR A 436 -7.32 8.54 -10.18
CA THR A 436 -7.69 9.46 -9.09
C THR A 436 -9.20 9.62 -8.96
N LEU A 437 -9.92 9.82 -10.09
CA LEU A 437 -11.37 9.90 -10.10
C LEU A 437 -12.01 8.62 -9.56
N ALA A 438 -11.62 7.46 -10.13
CA ALA A 438 -12.19 6.17 -9.74
C ALA A 438 -11.98 5.90 -8.24
N TRP A 439 -10.79 6.18 -7.73
CA TRP A 439 -10.47 6.06 -6.32
C TRP A 439 -11.27 7.04 -5.45
N ALA A 440 -11.34 8.30 -5.83
CA ALA A 440 -12.12 9.31 -5.11
C ALA A 440 -13.60 8.95 -5.06
N LEU A 441 -14.22 8.54 -6.18
CA LEU A 441 -15.62 8.12 -6.20
C LEU A 441 -15.85 6.87 -5.33
N LEU A 442 -14.93 5.90 -5.39
CA LEU A 442 -15.05 4.69 -4.56
C LEU A 442 -14.98 5.04 -3.06
N MET A 443 -14.03 5.91 -2.67
CA MET A 443 -13.77 6.27 -1.27
C MET A 443 -14.65 7.40 -0.74
N THR A 444 -15.58 7.90 -1.54
CA THR A 444 -16.59 8.88 -1.09
C THR A 444 -18.00 8.32 -1.17
N LEU A 445 -18.38 7.73 -2.31
CA LEU A 445 -19.73 7.23 -2.53
C LEU A 445 -19.98 5.85 -1.93
N PHE A 446 -18.94 5.00 -1.88
CA PHE A 446 -19.08 3.60 -1.47
C PHE A 446 -18.46 3.31 -0.09
N LEU A 447 -17.86 4.29 0.57
CA LEU A 447 -17.11 4.05 1.80
C LEU A 447 -17.95 3.37 2.89
N PRO A 448 -19.16 3.85 3.28
CA PRO A 448 -19.95 3.20 4.31
C PRO A 448 -20.41 1.78 3.92
N TRP A 449 -20.68 1.57 2.62
CA TRP A 449 -21.02 0.26 2.10
C TRP A 449 -19.82 -0.71 2.13
N LEU A 450 -18.62 -0.22 1.85
CA LEU A 450 -17.38 -0.99 1.94
C LEU A 450 -17.04 -1.31 3.41
N ASP A 451 -17.27 -0.40 4.33
CA ASP A 451 -17.07 -0.62 5.77
C ASP A 451 -17.98 -1.73 6.27
N ALA A 452 -19.26 -1.67 5.95
CA ALA A 452 -20.22 -2.72 6.30
C ALA A 452 -19.85 -4.11 5.71
N ALA A 453 -19.14 -4.15 4.56
CA ALA A 453 -18.70 -5.39 3.92
C ALA A 453 -17.34 -5.90 4.42
N LYS A 454 -16.40 -5.00 4.76
CA LYS A 454 -15.00 -5.35 5.03
C LYS A 454 -14.59 -5.28 6.49
N SER A 455 -15.25 -4.47 7.31
CA SER A 455 -15.02 -4.40 8.76
C SER A 455 -15.56 -5.62 9.50
N HIS A 456 -15.02 -5.92 10.66
CA HIS A 456 -15.60 -6.88 11.62
C HIS A 456 -16.64 -6.24 12.54
N ALA A 457 -16.74 -4.91 12.58
CA ALA A 457 -17.67 -4.21 13.47
C ALA A 457 -19.11 -4.73 13.38
N PRO A 458 -19.72 -4.92 12.18
CA PRO A 458 -21.09 -5.41 12.08
C PRO A 458 -21.27 -6.83 12.66
N VAL A 459 -20.28 -7.70 12.52
CA VAL A 459 -20.36 -9.09 13.04
C VAL A 459 -20.27 -9.11 14.56
N VAL A 460 -19.37 -8.31 15.14
CA VAL A 460 -19.21 -8.18 16.58
C VAL A 460 -20.48 -7.59 17.19
N GLN A 461 -21.00 -6.51 16.62
CA GLN A 461 -22.24 -5.87 17.07
C GLN A 461 -23.44 -6.83 17.00
N GLN A 462 -23.55 -7.66 15.96
CA GLN A 462 -24.60 -8.67 15.85
C GLN A 462 -24.51 -9.73 16.93
N MET A 463 -23.30 -10.20 17.26
CA MET A 463 -23.15 -11.13 18.37
C MET A 463 -23.62 -10.50 19.67
N GLU A 464 -23.18 -9.30 19.98
CA GLU A 464 -23.56 -8.61 21.20
C GLU A 464 -25.07 -8.27 21.26
N ALA A 465 -25.69 -7.96 20.12
CA ALA A 465 -27.11 -7.72 20.02
C ALA A 465 -27.97 -9.00 20.16
N ALA A 466 -27.41 -10.15 19.78
CA ALA A 466 -28.08 -11.44 19.90
C ALA A 466 -28.08 -12.02 21.33
N LEU A 467 -27.22 -11.47 22.20
CA LEU A 467 -27.17 -11.90 23.61
C LEU A 467 -28.36 -11.36 24.39
N ALA A 468 -28.96 -12.22 25.25
CA ALA A 468 -29.97 -11.80 26.20
C ALA A 468 -29.40 -10.68 27.11
N PRO A 469 -30.20 -9.64 27.44
CA PRO A 469 -29.74 -8.52 28.27
C PRO A 469 -29.13 -8.96 29.60
N GLU A 470 -29.73 -9.97 30.25
CA GLU A 470 -29.24 -10.53 31.52
C GLU A 470 -27.85 -11.18 31.34
N LEU A 471 -27.64 -11.91 30.25
CA LEU A 471 -26.37 -12.55 29.96
C LEU A 471 -25.29 -11.51 29.64
N LYS A 472 -25.65 -10.47 28.89
CA LYS A 472 -24.75 -9.36 28.59
C LYS A 472 -24.29 -8.63 29.85
N GLN A 473 -25.21 -8.42 30.79
CA GLN A 473 -24.91 -7.83 32.10
C GLN A 473 -23.98 -8.73 32.92
N ARG A 474 -24.24 -10.04 32.97
CA ARG A 474 -23.37 -11.01 33.67
C ARG A 474 -21.94 -11.02 33.15
N PHE A 475 -21.75 -10.86 31.83
CA PHE A 475 -20.40 -10.68 31.25
C PHE A 475 -19.79 -9.36 31.69
N SER A 476 -20.55 -8.27 31.71
CA SER A 476 -20.06 -6.95 32.13
C SER A 476 -19.68 -6.93 33.61
N ASP A 477 -20.43 -7.64 34.46
CA ASP A 477 -20.18 -7.73 35.89
C ASP A 477 -19.09 -8.75 36.25
N GLY A 478 -18.53 -9.45 35.25
CA GLY A 478 -17.52 -10.49 35.45
C GLY A 478 -18.01 -11.77 36.09
N LEU A 479 -19.33 -11.98 36.18
CA LEU A 479 -19.97 -13.21 36.72
C LEU A 479 -19.87 -14.36 35.72
N GLU A 480 -19.75 -14.07 34.44
CA GLU A 480 -19.53 -15.01 33.35
C GLU A 480 -18.37 -14.52 32.48
N CYS A 481 -17.72 -15.44 31.76
CA CYS A 481 -16.64 -15.11 30.86
C CYS A 481 -16.79 -15.83 29.50
N ILE A 482 -16.18 -15.23 28.48
CA ILE A 482 -16.09 -15.82 27.13
C ILE A 482 -14.62 -16.18 26.89
N SER A 483 -14.36 -17.48 26.70
CA SER A 483 -13.03 -17.98 26.35
C SER A 483 -12.80 -17.89 24.84
N VAL A 484 -11.57 -17.59 24.45
CA VAL A 484 -11.10 -17.62 23.05
C VAL A 484 -9.72 -18.28 22.99
N ALA A 485 -9.45 -19.07 21.97
CA ALA A 485 -8.15 -19.71 21.83
C ALA A 485 -7.03 -18.69 21.58
N ALA A 486 -5.88 -18.84 22.24
CA ALA A 486 -4.72 -17.96 22.04
C ALA A 486 -4.27 -17.90 20.57
N ALA A 487 -4.38 -19.01 19.85
CA ALA A 487 -4.05 -19.11 18.44
C ALA A 487 -5.04 -18.40 17.50
N ASP A 488 -6.26 -18.07 17.98
CA ASP A 488 -7.26 -17.38 17.16
C ASP A 488 -7.10 -15.86 17.22
N HIS A 489 -6.02 -15.39 16.58
CA HIS A 489 -5.69 -13.97 16.54
C HIS A 489 -6.77 -13.10 15.90
N ARG A 490 -7.46 -13.61 14.88
CA ARG A 490 -8.48 -12.83 14.15
C ARG A 490 -9.69 -12.52 15.01
N THR A 491 -10.20 -13.52 15.70
CA THR A 491 -11.31 -13.34 16.66
C THR A 491 -10.89 -12.40 17.78
N ARG A 492 -9.72 -12.61 18.36
CA ARG A 492 -9.20 -11.76 19.44
C ARG A 492 -9.08 -10.31 18.99
N ILE A 493 -8.46 -10.03 17.82
CA ILE A 493 -8.33 -8.69 17.27
C ILE A 493 -9.70 -8.05 17.03
N ALA A 494 -10.63 -8.78 16.37
CA ALA A 494 -11.94 -8.24 16.04
C ALA A 494 -12.73 -7.81 17.29
N TRP A 495 -12.80 -8.67 18.31
CA TRP A 495 -13.52 -8.35 19.54
C TRP A 495 -12.81 -7.36 20.45
N THR A 496 -11.47 -7.32 20.43
CA THR A 496 -10.72 -6.27 21.15
C THR A 496 -10.96 -4.89 20.54
N GLN A 497 -11.10 -4.79 19.20
CA GLN A 497 -11.29 -3.52 18.51
C GLN A 497 -12.74 -3.02 18.53
N TYR A 498 -13.71 -3.91 18.43
CA TYR A 498 -15.12 -3.54 18.21
C TYR A 498 -16.09 -4.04 19.29
N GLY A 499 -15.65 -4.95 20.17
CA GLY A 499 -16.47 -5.52 21.21
C GLY A 499 -16.47 -4.71 22.50
N SER A 500 -17.57 -4.76 23.21
CA SER A 500 -17.70 -4.23 24.58
C SER A 500 -17.37 -5.27 25.66
N LEU A 501 -17.36 -6.56 25.28
CA LEU A 501 -17.18 -7.69 26.20
C LEU A 501 -15.71 -8.13 26.25
N LYS A 502 -15.22 -8.40 27.44
CA LYS A 502 -13.86 -8.91 27.63
C LYS A 502 -13.78 -10.39 27.26
N LEU A 503 -12.74 -10.76 26.52
CA LEU A 503 -12.41 -12.13 26.20
C LEU A 503 -11.28 -12.64 27.09
N ASN A 504 -11.45 -13.83 27.66
CA ASN A 504 -10.42 -14.56 28.38
C ASN A 504 -9.68 -15.51 27.42
N VAL A 505 -8.35 -15.53 27.48
CA VAL A 505 -7.55 -16.36 26.58
C VAL A 505 -7.32 -17.73 27.20
N ASP A 506 -7.67 -18.79 26.46
CA ASP A 506 -7.51 -20.21 26.87
C ASP A 506 -8.05 -20.55 28.27
N ASP A 507 -9.08 -19.83 28.73
CA ASP A 507 -9.67 -20.04 30.04
C ASP A 507 -10.71 -21.18 30.01
N ALA A 508 -10.32 -22.31 30.59
CA ALA A 508 -11.16 -23.50 30.64
C ALA A 508 -12.35 -23.36 31.63
N ALA A 509 -12.29 -22.39 32.56
CA ALA A 509 -13.36 -22.15 33.54
C ALA A 509 -14.56 -21.42 32.92
N CYS A 510 -14.38 -20.75 31.78
CA CYS A 510 -15.47 -20.06 31.12
C CYS A 510 -16.52 -21.04 30.57
N ARG A 511 -17.79 -20.76 30.86
CA ARG A 511 -18.94 -21.49 30.32
C ARG A 511 -19.13 -21.22 28.84
N TYR A 512 -18.73 -20.04 28.35
CA TYR A 512 -18.89 -19.61 26.95
C TYR A 512 -17.56 -19.63 26.22
N ARG A 513 -17.61 -20.03 24.93
CA ARG A 513 -16.43 -20.06 24.06
C ARG A 513 -16.73 -19.44 22.70
N LEU A 514 -15.94 -18.47 22.30
CA LEU A 514 -15.98 -17.87 20.98
C LEU A 514 -14.96 -18.56 20.08
N VAL A 515 -15.40 -19.08 18.94
CA VAL A 515 -14.56 -19.85 18.02
C VAL A 515 -14.69 -19.32 16.59
N GLN A 516 -13.59 -19.33 15.85
CA GLN A 516 -13.59 -19.15 14.41
C GLN A 516 -13.79 -20.51 13.74
N GLN A 517 -14.86 -20.65 12.96
CA GLN A 517 -15.15 -21.89 12.22
C GLN A 517 -15.93 -21.58 10.94
N PRO A 518 -15.85 -22.43 9.89
CA PRO A 518 -16.67 -22.28 8.70
C PRO A 518 -18.18 -22.25 9.04
N LYS A 519 -18.95 -21.53 8.22
CA LYS A 519 -20.41 -21.52 8.37
C LYS A 519 -20.95 -22.96 8.32
N ASN A 520 -21.96 -23.24 9.15
CA ASN A 520 -22.62 -24.55 9.26
C ASN A 520 -21.74 -25.70 9.78
N THR A 521 -20.65 -25.39 10.49
CA THR A 521 -19.91 -26.40 11.24
C THR A 521 -20.74 -26.79 12.49
N ALA A 522 -20.91 -28.07 12.71
CA ALA A 522 -21.58 -28.55 13.92
C ALA A 522 -20.74 -28.23 15.17
N PRO A 523 -21.35 -27.85 16.29
CA PRO A 523 -20.63 -27.61 17.52
C PRO A 523 -19.92 -28.89 17.99
N PRO A 524 -18.76 -28.79 18.66
CA PRO A 524 -18.09 -29.92 19.28
C PRO A 524 -18.99 -30.64 20.32
N GLN A 525 -18.71 -31.91 20.61
CA GLN A 525 -19.42 -32.65 21.65
C GLN A 525 -19.33 -31.91 22.99
N GLY A 526 -20.44 -31.79 23.68
CA GLY A 526 -20.55 -31.07 24.95
C GLY A 526 -20.69 -29.55 24.83
N TRP A 527 -20.91 -29.03 23.62
CA TRP A 527 -21.15 -27.61 23.38
C TRP A 527 -22.41 -27.37 22.58
N THR A 528 -23.17 -26.34 22.95
CA THR A 528 -24.36 -25.87 22.24
C THR A 528 -24.05 -24.53 21.57
N GLN A 529 -24.40 -24.37 20.30
CA GLN A 529 -24.22 -23.11 19.58
C GLN A 529 -25.36 -22.15 19.88
N ILE A 530 -25.07 -21.00 20.51
CA ILE A 530 -26.05 -19.97 20.84
C ILE A 530 -26.09 -18.84 19.81
N TRP A 531 -24.99 -18.62 19.09
CA TRP A 531 -24.95 -17.64 18.01
C TRP A 531 -23.95 -18.06 16.94
N GLN A 532 -24.22 -17.66 15.69
CA GLN A 532 -23.30 -17.79 14.57
C GLN A 532 -23.41 -16.58 13.65
N GLY A 533 -22.27 -16.05 13.22
CA GLY A 533 -22.19 -14.95 12.28
C GLY A 533 -20.93 -14.98 11.43
N ALA A 534 -20.91 -14.21 10.36
CA ALA A 534 -19.73 -14.04 9.52
C ALA A 534 -19.83 -12.72 8.76
N ARG A 535 -18.69 -12.19 8.33
CA ARG A 535 -18.70 -11.07 7.40
C ARG A 535 -19.44 -11.45 6.10
N PRO A 536 -20.04 -10.47 5.42
CA PRO A 536 -20.75 -10.74 4.17
C PRO A 536 -19.88 -11.51 3.19
N ARG A 537 -20.47 -12.53 2.55
CA ARG A 537 -19.81 -13.35 1.52
C ARG A 537 -18.55 -14.10 1.94
N ASN A 538 -18.16 -14.04 3.18
CA ASN A 538 -17.07 -14.89 3.66
C ASN A 538 -17.62 -16.30 3.95
N LYS A 539 -17.12 -17.29 3.18
CA LYS A 539 -17.50 -18.70 3.33
C LYS A 539 -16.56 -19.47 4.24
N VAL A 540 -15.37 -18.94 4.44
CA VAL A 540 -14.28 -19.60 5.18
C VAL A 540 -14.21 -19.11 6.62
N GLU A 541 -14.42 -17.80 6.83
CA GLU A 541 -14.41 -17.20 8.16
C GLU A 541 -15.83 -17.05 8.67
N GLY A 542 -16.25 -17.91 9.58
CA GLY A 542 -17.42 -17.75 10.43
C GLY A 542 -16.99 -17.68 11.87
N PHE A 543 -17.84 -17.13 12.70
CA PHE A 543 -17.66 -17.05 14.14
C PHE A 543 -18.87 -17.70 14.80
N ALA A 544 -18.67 -18.45 15.86
CA ALA A 544 -19.75 -19.01 16.65
C ALA A 544 -19.47 -18.81 18.13
N LEU A 545 -20.52 -18.43 18.87
CA LEU A 545 -20.49 -18.42 20.30
C LEU A 545 -21.13 -19.71 20.78
N LEU A 546 -20.37 -20.48 21.53
CA LEU A 546 -20.75 -21.79 22.08
C LEU A 546 -20.92 -21.68 23.57
N GLU A 547 -21.90 -22.38 24.10
CA GLU A 547 -22.17 -22.59 25.52
C GLU A 547 -21.88 -24.04 25.88
N LYS A 548 -21.19 -24.28 26.98
CA LYS A 548 -20.93 -25.65 27.49
C LYS A 548 -22.23 -26.30 27.89
N ALA A 549 -22.52 -27.47 27.31
CA ALA A 549 -23.67 -28.27 27.74
C ALA A 549 -23.50 -28.71 29.21
N GLU A 550 -24.56 -28.65 29.99
CA GLU A 550 -24.57 -29.07 31.39
C GLU A 550 -24.37 -30.56 31.55
#